data_69737e0dcd2aaee130dea905b655c9a0
#
_entry.id   69737e0dcd2aaee130dea905b655c9a0
#
_cell.length_a   1.000
_cell.length_b   1.000
_cell.length_c   1.000
_cell.angle_alpha   90.00
_cell.angle_beta   90.00
_cell.angle_gamma   90.00
#
_symmetry.space_group_name_H-M   'P 1'
#
loop_
_entity.id
_entity.type
_entity.pdbx_description
1 polymer ?
#
loop_
_entity_poly.entity_id
_entity_poly.type
_entity_poly.pdbx_seq_one_letter_code
_entity_poly.pdbx_strand_id
1 'polypeptide(L)'
;MIAYSELLRYIKSLAETEDYVNTSTMGEEIDLNKSNIFPLFNIDITGASFPSNRTVSFDVTMVCLDVRSLNNEDTSDKFYNNDNEIDNHNATISVLNNIWVKMHRDFAKNNITASDEPRLEQITYSDKNLLDGWSIDFTVEMPTAGVSLCDIC
;
A
#
# COMPACT_ATOMS: atom_id res chain seq x y z
N MET A 1 -18.95 -13.57 0.11
CA MET A 1 -18.27 -13.31 -1.18
C MET A 1 -16.79 -13.60 -1.04
N ILE A 2 -16.29 -14.53 -1.81
CA ILE A 2 -14.89 -14.98 -1.73
C ILE A 2 -13.92 -13.93 -2.27
N ALA A 3 -14.32 -13.19 -3.31
CA ALA A 3 -13.48 -12.20 -3.98
C ALA A 3 -12.87 -11.15 -3.04
N TYR A 4 -13.64 -10.66 -2.08
CA TYR A 4 -13.17 -9.67 -1.10
C TYR A 4 -11.99 -10.18 -0.27
N SER A 5 -12.14 -11.35 0.34
CA SER A 5 -11.09 -11.92 1.17
C SER A 5 -9.87 -12.38 0.37
N GLU A 6 -10.09 -12.90 -0.85
CA GLU A 6 -9.01 -13.28 -1.75
C GLU A 6 -8.14 -12.09 -2.14
N LEU A 7 -8.76 -10.97 -2.49
CA LEU A 7 -8.04 -9.75 -2.85
C LEU A 7 -7.19 -9.23 -1.69
N LEU A 8 -7.78 -9.14 -0.49
CA LEU A 8 -7.05 -8.66 0.70
C LEU A 8 -5.87 -9.56 1.06
N ARG A 9 -6.09 -10.88 1.09
CA ARG A 9 -5.02 -11.84 1.39
C ARG A 9 -3.89 -11.77 0.36
N TYR A 10 -4.27 -11.68 -0.90
CA TYR A 10 -3.30 -11.61 -1.99
C TYR A 10 -2.39 -10.38 -1.85
N ILE A 11 -2.97 -9.18 -1.70
CA ILE A 11 -2.18 -7.95 -1.58
C ILE A 11 -1.34 -7.97 -0.31
N LYS A 12 -1.89 -8.46 0.80
CA LYS A 12 -1.12 -8.62 2.04
C LYS A 12 0.08 -9.55 1.84
N SER A 13 -0.10 -10.65 1.13
CA SER A 13 1.02 -11.58 0.86
C SER A 13 2.12 -10.94 0.02
N LEU A 14 1.78 -10.09 -0.94
CA LEU A 14 2.76 -9.32 -1.70
C LEU A 14 3.56 -8.36 -0.80
N ALA A 15 2.88 -7.68 0.11
CA ALA A 15 3.54 -6.78 1.06
C ALA A 15 4.51 -7.52 1.99
N GLU A 16 4.14 -8.73 2.43
CA GLU A 16 4.98 -9.57 3.29
C GLU A 16 6.25 -10.05 2.58
N THR A 17 6.29 -10.05 1.25
CA THR A 17 7.51 -10.37 0.48
C THR A 17 8.47 -9.19 0.35
N GLU A 18 8.08 -7.99 0.72
CA GLU A 18 8.92 -6.80 0.67
C GLU A 18 9.78 -6.70 1.93
N ASP A 19 11.10 -6.81 1.77
CA ASP A 19 12.05 -6.80 2.90
C ASP A 19 12.00 -5.50 3.71
N TYR A 20 11.68 -4.39 3.07
CA TYR A 20 11.57 -3.08 3.71
C TYR A 20 10.39 -2.97 4.67
N VAL A 21 9.29 -3.68 4.40
CA VAL A 21 8.06 -3.63 5.21
C VAL A 21 8.23 -4.46 6.48
N ASN A 22 8.05 -3.82 7.62
CA ASN A 22 8.09 -4.50 8.93
C ASN A 22 6.72 -5.03 9.35
N THR A 23 5.66 -4.29 9.07
CA THR A 23 4.29 -4.64 9.47
C THR A 23 3.32 -4.43 8.32
N SER A 24 2.47 -5.40 8.05
CA SER A 24 1.39 -5.31 7.08
C SER A 24 0.05 -5.42 7.79
N THR A 25 -0.82 -4.42 7.59
CA THR A 25 -2.14 -4.34 8.21
C THR A 25 -3.23 -4.21 7.15
N MET A 26 -4.47 -4.46 7.57
CA MET A 26 -5.66 -4.32 6.75
C MET A 26 -6.72 -3.53 7.50
N GLY A 27 -7.46 -2.71 6.77
CA GLY A 27 -8.57 -1.95 7.28
C GLY A 27 -8.28 -0.48 7.51
N GLU A 28 -9.28 0.22 8.01
CA GLU A 28 -9.31 1.68 8.09
C GLU A 28 -8.53 2.23 9.28
N GLU A 29 -8.54 1.52 10.39
CA GLU A 29 -7.92 2.01 11.62
C GLU A 29 -6.51 1.44 11.82
N ILE A 30 -5.54 2.32 11.94
CA ILE A 30 -4.14 2.00 12.20
C ILE A 30 -3.68 2.78 13.42
N ASP A 31 -3.07 2.11 14.38
CA ASP A 31 -2.45 2.80 15.51
C ASP A 31 -1.07 3.34 15.12
N LEU A 32 -1.05 4.55 14.60
CA LEU A 32 0.16 5.23 14.15
C LEU A 32 1.09 5.70 15.29
N ASN A 33 0.67 5.56 16.54
CA ASN A 33 1.47 5.96 17.70
C ASN A 33 2.51 4.92 18.11
N LYS A 34 2.41 3.69 17.60
CA LYS A 34 3.38 2.63 17.88
C LYS A 34 4.62 2.83 16.99
N SER A 35 5.78 2.99 17.59
CA SER A 35 7.02 3.22 16.83
C SER A 35 7.63 1.95 16.23
N ASN A 36 7.31 0.79 16.79
CA ASN A 36 7.92 -0.49 16.38
C ASN A 36 7.22 -1.20 15.23
N ILE A 37 6.15 -0.63 14.68
CA ILE A 37 5.40 -1.21 13.57
C ILE A 37 5.91 -0.74 12.19
N PHE A 38 6.75 0.29 12.16
CA PHE A 38 7.24 0.90 10.91
C PHE A 38 8.51 0.21 10.40
N PRO A 39 8.77 0.19 9.08
CA PRO A 39 7.88 0.63 8.00
C PRO A 39 6.58 -0.16 7.93
N LEU A 40 5.48 0.55 7.76
CA LEU A 40 4.13 -0.01 7.78
C LEU A 40 3.53 0.00 6.37
N PHE A 41 2.91 -1.11 5.99
CA PHE A 41 2.05 -1.21 4.82
C PHE A 41 0.61 -1.48 5.27
N ASN A 42 -0.35 -0.76 4.72
CA ASN A 42 -1.77 -0.97 5.00
C ASN A 42 -2.59 -1.06 3.72
N ILE A 43 -3.56 -1.95 3.71
CA ILE A 43 -4.55 -2.08 2.65
C ILE A 43 -5.93 -1.79 3.21
N ASP A 44 -6.71 -1.03 2.46
CA ASP A 44 -8.12 -0.84 2.74
C ASP A 44 -8.96 -0.92 1.47
N ILE A 45 -10.13 -1.54 1.57
CA ILE A 45 -11.14 -1.52 0.51
C ILE A 45 -12.22 -0.54 0.95
N THR A 46 -12.25 0.61 0.29
CA THR A 46 -13.08 1.75 0.68
C THR A 46 -14.45 1.76 0.03
N GLY A 47 -14.65 0.99 -1.02
CA GLY A 47 -15.92 0.92 -1.73
C GLY A 47 -15.97 -0.24 -2.68
N ALA A 48 -17.16 -0.52 -3.20
CA ALA A 48 -17.38 -1.55 -4.19
C ALA A 48 -18.59 -1.26 -5.06
N SER A 49 -18.61 -1.84 -6.26
CA SER A 49 -19.74 -1.78 -7.18
C SER A 49 -19.87 -3.08 -7.96
N PHE A 50 -21.02 -3.31 -8.58
CA PHE A 50 -21.25 -4.45 -9.43
C PHE A 50 -21.39 -4.00 -10.90
N PRO A 51 -20.30 -4.01 -11.68
CA PRO A 51 -20.38 -3.69 -13.11
C PRO A 51 -21.27 -4.66 -13.91
N SER A 52 -21.37 -5.90 -13.44
CA SER A 52 -22.26 -6.92 -13.99
C SER A 52 -22.73 -7.87 -12.90
N ASN A 53 -23.58 -8.82 -13.25
CA ASN A 53 -24.06 -9.85 -12.31
C ASN A 53 -23.00 -10.91 -11.96
N ARG A 54 -21.83 -10.86 -12.59
CA ARG A 54 -20.74 -11.84 -12.41
C ARG A 54 -19.45 -11.22 -11.94
N THR A 55 -19.37 -9.90 -11.90
CA THR A 55 -18.15 -9.19 -11.52
C THR A 55 -18.42 -8.20 -10.40
N VAL A 56 -17.39 -7.94 -9.62
CA VAL A 56 -17.34 -6.90 -8.60
C VAL A 56 -16.13 -6.02 -8.82
N SER A 57 -16.30 -4.72 -8.67
CA SER A 57 -15.21 -3.75 -8.71
C SER A 57 -14.99 -3.21 -7.30
N PHE A 58 -13.77 -3.30 -6.81
CA PHE A 58 -13.37 -2.78 -5.50
C PHE A 58 -12.55 -1.51 -5.66
N ASP A 59 -12.81 -0.52 -4.81
CA ASP A 59 -11.97 0.64 -4.63
C ASP A 59 -10.94 0.31 -3.54
N VAL A 60 -9.66 0.29 -3.91
CA VAL A 60 -8.58 -0.15 -3.04
C VAL A 60 -7.63 1.02 -2.76
N THR A 61 -7.25 1.17 -1.51
CA THR A 61 -6.20 2.10 -1.08
C THR A 61 -5.08 1.31 -0.42
N MET A 62 -3.86 1.52 -0.88
CA MET A 62 -2.64 1.02 -0.23
C MET A 62 -1.83 2.19 0.28
N VAL A 63 -1.29 2.05 1.48
CA VAL A 63 -0.45 3.07 2.12
C VAL A 63 0.84 2.43 2.60
N CYS A 64 1.97 3.08 2.35
CA CYS A 64 3.24 2.69 2.92
C CYS A 64 3.86 3.88 3.63
N LEU A 65 4.19 3.72 4.91
CA LEU A 65 4.69 4.78 5.80
C LEU A 65 5.93 4.34 6.54
N ASP A 66 6.82 5.29 6.79
CA ASP A 66 7.96 5.10 7.68
C ASP A 66 8.15 6.30 8.60
N VAL A 67 8.84 6.09 9.70
CA VAL A 67 9.12 7.12 10.70
C VAL A 67 10.29 7.99 10.25
N ARG A 68 10.09 9.32 10.30
CA ARG A 68 11.18 10.26 10.10
C ARG A 68 12.12 10.23 11.29
N SER A 69 13.41 10.01 11.03
CA SER A 69 14.45 10.10 12.04
C SER A 69 14.86 11.55 12.19
N LEU A 70 14.43 12.19 13.30
CA LEU A 70 14.77 13.58 13.58
C LEU A 70 16.20 13.69 14.08
N ASN A 71 16.98 14.51 13.41
CA ASN A 71 18.34 14.86 13.80
C ASN A 71 18.36 16.29 14.34
N ASN A 72 18.84 16.47 15.56
CA ASN A 72 18.97 17.78 16.20
C ASN A 72 20.30 18.48 15.90
N GLU A 73 21.14 17.91 15.05
CA GLU A 73 22.41 18.54 14.64
C GLU A 73 22.13 19.66 13.63
N ASP A 74 22.80 20.80 13.86
CA ASP A 74 22.74 21.89 12.88
C ASP A 74 23.49 21.49 11.62
N THR A 75 22.90 21.81 10.45
CA THR A 75 23.58 21.64 9.18
C THR A 75 24.01 22.97 8.60
N SER A 76 25.18 22.99 8.01
CA SER A 76 25.68 24.14 7.23
C SER A 76 25.23 24.08 5.77
N ASP A 77 24.59 22.99 5.34
CA ASP A 77 24.14 22.84 3.97
C ASP A 77 22.92 23.73 3.69
N LYS A 78 23.01 24.45 2.59
CA LYS A 78 21.93 25.30 2.10
C LYS A 78 20.71 24.48 1.64
N PHE A 79 20.92 23.23 1.18
CA PHE A 79 19.93 22.32 0.64
C PHE A 79 19.89 21.04 1.47
N TYR A 80 19.49 21.14 2.73
CA TYR A 80 19.30 19.91 3.47
C TYR A 80 17.86 19.40 3.29
N ASN A 81 17.68 18.09 3.33
CA ASN A 81 16.46 17.40 2.95
C ASN A 81 15.64 16.92 4.15
N ASN A 82 15.62 17.71 5.23
CA ASN A 82 14.78 17.48 6.40
C ASN A 82 14.95 16.05 6.95
N ASP A 83 16.15 15.75 7.45
CA ASP A 83 16.55 14.45 7.96
C ASP A 83 16.46 13.35 6.89
N ASN A 84 15.72 12.26 7.12
CA ASN A 84 15.55 11.17 6.17
C ASN A 84 14.23 11.23 5.39
N GLU A 85 13.61 12.38 5.28
CA GLU A 85 12.32 12.54 4.59
C GLU A 85 12.36 12.04 3.15
N ILE A 86 13.36 12.46 2.38
CA ILE A 86 13.49 12.05 0.98
C ILE A 86 13.73 10.55 0.87
N ASP A 87 14.56 10.00 1.75
CA ASP A 87 14.82 8.56 1.77
C ASP A 87 13.57 7.77 2.09
N ASN A 88 12.75 8.21 3.05
CA ASN A 88 11.49 7.60 3.40
C ASN A 88 10.49 7.64 2.25
N HIS A 89 10.34 8.78 1.60
CA HIS A 89 9.46 8.91 0.44
C HIS A 89 9.90 8.04 -0.73
N ASN A 90 11.20 7.96 -0.97
CA ASN A 90 11.75 7.13 -2.03
C ASN A 90 11.57 5.64 -1.75
N ALA A 91 11.85 5.20 -0.54
CA ALA A 91 11.69 3.80 -0.14
C ALA A 91 10.22 3.34 -0.16
N THR A 92 9.32 4.16 0.37
CA THR A 92 7.90 3.82 0.45
C THR A 92 7.22 3.80 -0.92
N ILE A 93 7.54 4.73 -1.81
CA ILE A 93 7.01 4.68 -3.18
C ILE A 93 7.57 3.49 -3.95
N SER A 94 8.80 3.09 -3.68
CA SER A 94 9.41 1.91 -4.31
C SER A 94 8.71 0.63 -3.90
N VAL A 95 8.32 0.50 -2.64
CA VAL A 95 7.51 -0.64 -2.15
C VAL A 95 6.18 -0.70 -2.89
N LEU A 96 5.46 0.42 -2.97
CA LEU A 96 4.18 0.49 -3.68
C LEU A 96 4.33 0.14 -5.17
N ASN A 97 5.38 0.61 -5.81
CA ASN A 97 5.67 0.28 -7.20
C ASN A 97 5.94 -1.22 -7.39
N ASN A 98 6.73 -1.83 -6.52
CA ASN A 98 7.03 -3.26 -6.60
C ASN A 98 5.76 -4.11 -6.47
N ILE A 99 4.90 -3.76 -5.53
CA ILE A 99 3.61 -4.44 -5.33
C ILE A 99 2.72 -4.24 -6.55
N TRP A 100 2.63 -3.02 -7.06
CA TRP A 100 1.83 -2.69 -8.24
C TRP A 100 2.25 -3.50 -9.48
N VAL A 101 3.55 -3.60 -9.76
CA VAL A 101 4.08 -4.37 -10.88
C VAL A 101 3.75 -5.87 -10.74
N LYS A 102 3.92 -6.43 -9.55
CA LYS A 102 3.58 -7.84 -9.28
C LYS A 102 2.09 -8.10 -9.47
N MET A 103 1.23 -7.21 -8.97
CA MET A 103 -0.22 -7.31 -9.12
C MET A 103 -0.64 -7.31 -10.58
N HIS A 104 -0.14 -6.38 -11.38
CA HIS A 104 -0.49 -6.29 -12.81
C HIS A 104 -0.13 -7.57 -13.56
N ARG A 105 1.02 -8.14 -13.25
CA ARG A 105 1.45 -9.41 -13.84
C ARG A 105 0.51 -10.55 -13.49
N ASP A 106 0.14 -10.66 -12.22
CA ASP A 106 -0.69 -11.76 -11.73
C ASP A 106 -2.17 -11.59 -12.16
N PHE A 107 -2.67 -10.36 -12.17
CA PHE A 107 -4.02 -10.06 -12.62
C PHE A 107 -4.21 -10.36 -14.12
N ALA A 108 -3.23 -10.05 -14.94
CA ALA A 108 -3.28 -10.37 -16.37
C ALA A 108 -3.44 -11.87 -16.64
N LYS A 109 -2.87 -12.72 -15.79
CA LYS A 109 -2.99 -14.18 -15.90
C LYS A 109 -4.36 -14.73 -15.47
N ASN A 110 -5.10 -13.97 -14.67
CA ASN A 110 -6.33 -14.42 -14.02
C ASN A 110 -7.58 -13.66 -14.48
N ASN A 111 -7.51 -12.91 -15.57
CA ASN A 111 -8.60 -12.09 -16.10
C ASN A 111 -9.16 -11.08 -15.06
N ILE A 112 -8.29 -10.55 -14.24
CA ILE A 112 -8.60 -9.47 -13.31
C ILE A 112 -8.10 -8.17 -13.91
N THR A 113 -8.92 -7.13 -13.87
CA THR A 113 -8.60 -5.82 -14.42
C THR A 113 -8.34 -4.83 -13.30
N ALA A 114 -7.19 -4.17 -13.33
CA ALA A 114 -6.88 -3.04 -12.45
C ALA A 114 -6.84 -1.74 -13.26
N SER A 115 -6.96 -0.60 -12.58
CA SER A 115 -6.83 0.71 -13.19
C SER A 115 -5.47 0.87 -13.89
N ASP A 116 -5.45 1.50 -15.07
CA ASP A 116 -4.21 1.73 -15.81
C ASP A 116 -3.35 2.84 -15.19
N GLU A 117 -4.00 3.85 -14.63
CA GLU A 117 -3.34 5.03 -14.05
C GLU A 117 -3.81 5.24 -12.61
N PRO A 118 -3.21 4.54 -11.63
CA PRO A 118 -3.57 4.76 -10.24
C PRO A 118 -3.06 6.12 -9.75
N ARG A 119 -3.81 6.75 -8.86
CA ARG A 119 -3.43 8.02 -8.27
C ARG A 119 -2.55 7.79 -7.04
N LEU A 120 -1.40 8.46 -7.00
CA LEU A 120 -0.52 8.47 -5.82
C LEU A 120 -0.56 9.84 -5.15
N GLU A 121 -0.59 9.84 -3.83
CA GLU A 121 -0.49 11.04 -3.01
C GLU A 121 0.64 10.88 -2.00
N GLN A 122 1.47 11.91 -1.89
CA GLN A 122 2.50 11.99 -0.86
C GLN A 122 1.84 12.31 0.49
N ILE A 123 2.28 11.61 1.53
CA ILE A 123 1.71 11.73 2.86
C ILE A 123 2.81 12.14 3.84
N THR A 124 2.49 13.10 4.69
CA THR A 124 3.26 13.42 5.89
C THR A 124 2.30 13.60 7.04
N TYR A 125 2.42 12.75 8.05
CA TYR A 125 1.65 12.88 9.28
C TYR A 125 2.54 13.38 10.41
N SER A 126 2.05 14.35 11.17
CA SER A 126 2.69 14.87 12.37
C SER A 126 1.80 14.56 13.58
N ASP A 127 2.05 13.43 14.20
CA ASP A 127 1.43 13.01 15.45
C ASP A 127 2.52 12.76 16.48
N LYS A 128 2.43 11.70 17.30
CA LYS A 128 3.54 11.30 18.19
C LYS A 128 4.82 11.00 17.39
N ASN A 129 4.66 10.38 16.23
CA ASN A 129 5.71 10.16 15.25
C ASN A 129 5.48 11.04 14.03
N LEU A 130 6.54 11.59 13.48
CA LEU A 130 6.49 12.20 12.17
C LEU A 130 6.65 11.09 11.12
N LEU A 131 5.64 10.90 10.28
CA LEU A 131 5.56 9.80 9.32
C LEU A 131 5.59 10.32 7.91
N ASP A 132 6.38 9.69 7.07
CA ASP A 132 6.48 9.98 5.64
C ASP A 132 6.10 8.76 4.82
N GLY A 133 5.41 8.98 3.72
CA GLY A 133 5.07 7.91 2.82
C GLY A 133 4.19 8.33 1.67
N TRP A 134 3.53 7.34 1.09
CA TRP A 134 2.63 7.50 -0.04
C TRP A 134 1.40 6.65 0.12
N SER A 135 0.29 7.13 -0.45
CA SER A 135 -0.89 6.32 -0.72
C SER A 135 -1.08 6.13 -2.22
N ILE A 136 -1.68 5.01 -2.59
CA ILE A 136 -2.08 4.71 -3.96
C ILE A 136 -3.53 4.27 -3.96
N ASP A 137 -4.36 4.91 -4.79
CA ASP A 137 -5.77 4.57 -4.97
C ASP A 137 -5.98 3.99 -6.36
N PHE A 138 -6.66 2.86 -6.43
CA PHE A 138 -6.98 2.20 -7.68
C PHE A 138 -8.24 1.35 -7.56
N THR A 139 -8.76 0.87 -8.69
CA THR A 139 -9.90 -0.04 -8.73
C THR A 139 -9.47 -1.39 -9.28
N VAL A 140 -10.10 -2.45 -8.76
CA VAL A 140 -9.89 -3.83 -9.21
C VAL A 140 -11.22 -4.46 -9.53
N GLU A 141 -11.40 -4.90 -10.77
CA GLU A 141 -12.57 -5.65 -11.21
C GLU A 141 -12.24 -7.13 -11.33
N MET A 142 -13.01 -7.96 -10.65
CA MET A 142 -12.78 -9.40 -10.60
C MET A 142 -14.09 -10.17 -10.53
N PRO A 143 -14.07 -11.48 -10.86
CA PRO A 143 -15.27 -12.32 -10.72
C PRO A 143 -15.76 -12.39 -9.27
N THR A 144 -17.06 -12.33 -9.06
CA THR A 144 -17.66 -12.39 -7.71
C THR A 144 -17.41 -13.72 -7.01
N ALA A 145 -17.23 -14.80 -7.77
CA ALA A 145 -16.86 -16.11 -7.24
C ALA A 145 -15.43 -16.16 -6.71
N GLY A 146 -14.63 -15.14 -7.02
CA GLY A 146 -13.22 -15.08 -6.70
C GLY A 146 -12.37 -15.88 -7.69
N VAL A 147 -11.08 -15.63 -7.61
CA VAL A 147 -10.03 -16.35 -8.35
C VAL A 147 -8.93 -16.67 -7.37
N SER A 148 -8.39 -17.88 -7.41
CA SER A 148 -7.25 -18.21 -6.56
C SER A 148 -6.02 -17.43 -7.02
N LEU A 149 -5.71 -16.36 -6.31
CA LEU A 149 -4.52 -15.53 -6.56
C LEU A 149 -3.32 -15.99 -5.73
N CYS A 150 -3.60 -16.67 -4.64
CA CYS A 150 -2.59 -17.14 -3.71
C CYS A 150 -2.45 -18.64 -3.79
N ASP A 151 -1.39 -19.13 -4.47
CA ASP A 151 -1.07 -20.56 -4.44
C ASP A 151 -0.40 -20.98 -3.12
N ILE A 152 0.08 -20.01 -2.33
CA ILE A 152 0.90 -20.23 -1.14
C ILE A 152 0.52 -19.32 0.06
N CYS A 153 -0.59 -18.63 -0.02
CA CYS A 153 -1.00 -17.72 1.08
C CYS A 153 -1.37 -18.45 2.37
#